data_dc93b7371af0f67846c25b6cd090092b
#
_entry.id   dc93b7371af0f67846c25b6cd090092b
#
_cell.length_a   1.000
_cell.length_b   1.000
_cell.length_c   1.000
_cell.angle_alpha   90.00
_cell.angle_beta   90.00
_cell.angle_gamma   90.00
#
_symmetry.space_group_name_H-M   'P 1'
#
loop_
_entity.id
_entity.type
_entity.pdbx_description
1 polymer ?
#
loop_
_entity_poly.entity_id
_entity_poly.type
_entity_poly.pdbx_seq_one_letter_code
_entity_poly.pdbx_strand_id
1 'polypeptide(L)'
;MQSSHVKNETTYNIPLLINENVISSGISLISLWHTYADEHYRVIWPRDKKKPLIANSWVAVYTVQGCGKILLKGGEHITLTGNCIIFLKPTDIQSYHCEGLVWEQYWMEFTPTSVMDIPLRQQSIIYNGDIYNQELAEVSQLITSSDSMINNLAVAFLTKI
;
A
#
# COMPACT_ATOMS: atom_id res chain seq x y z
N MET A 1 -9.76 -27.24 -30.39
CA MET A 1 -8.61 -26.91 -29.49
C MET A 1 -8.48 -25.41 -29.44
N GLN A 2 -9.05 -24.76 -28.43
CA GLN A 2 -8.87 -23.32 -28.18
C GLN A 2 -7.66 -23.16 -27.29
N SER A 3 -6.62 -22.53 -27.86
CA SER A 3 -5.43 -22.12 -27.13
C SER A 3 -5.81 -20.97 -26.21
N SER A 4 -5.90 -21.24 -24.92
CA SER A 4 -6.00 -20.21 -23.89
C SER A 4 -4.66 -19.47 -23.86
N HIS A 5 -4.63 -18.26 -24.42
CA HIS A 5 -3.54 -17.31 -24.15
C HIS A 5 -3.61 -16.94 -22.67
N VAL A 6 -2.79 -17.58 -21.86
CA VAL A 6 -2.43 -17.07 -20.54
C VAL A 6 -1.69 -15.76 -20.80
N LYS A 7 -2.34 -14.64 -20.53
CA LYS A 7 -1.64 -13.35 -20.43
C LYS A 7 -0.58 -13.52 -19.33
N ASN A 8 0.68 -13.50 -19.70
CA ASN A 8 1.76 -13.27 -18.76
C ASN A 8 1.56 -11.85 -18.22
N GLU A 9 0.88 -11.75 -17.09
CA GLU A 9 0.79 -10.50 -16.36
C GLU A 9 2.18 -10.19 -15.82
N THR A 10 2.80 -9.18 -16.39
CA THR A 10 4.15 -8.76 -15.99
C THR A 10 4.07 -8.14 -14.61
N THR A 11 4.90 -8.60 -13.68
CA THR A 11 5.07 -7.96 -12.37
C THR A 11 5.36 -6.48 -12.54
N TYR A 12 4.64 -5.63 -11.83
CA TYR A 12 4.88 -4.19 -11.82
C TYR A 12 4.83 -3.63 -10.40
N ASN A 13 5.51 -2.52 -10.21
CA ASN A 13 5.51 -1.73 -8.98
C ASN A 13 5.51 -0.26 -9.35
N ILE A 14 4.34 0.34 -9.41
CA ILE A 14 4.13 1.69 -9.89
C ILE A 14 4.07 2.66 -8.72
N PRO A 15 5.00 3.63 -8.63
CA PRO A 15 4.85 4.74 -7.70
C PRO A 15 3.76 5.67 -8.20
N LEU A 16 2.70 5.83 -7.45
CA LEU A 16 1.61 6.75 -7.77
C LEU A 16 1.88 8.15 -7.23
N LEU A 17 2.49 8.23 -6.04
CA LEU A 17 2.95 9.47 -5.45
C LEU A 17 4.24 9.23 -4.67
N ILE A 18 5.25 10.08 -4.91
CA ILE A 18 6.50 10.15 -4.16
C ILE A 18 6.78 11.63 -3.86
N ASN A 19 5.84 12.33 -3.26
CA ASN A 19 5.97 13.75 -2.93
C ASN A 19 5.55 14.01 -1.48
N GLU A 20 6.48 14.46 -0.67
CA GLU A 20 6.31 14.68 0.76
C GLU A 20 5.52 15.96 1.10
N ASN A 21 5.10 16.73 0.09
CA ASN A 21 4.45 18.03 0.30
C ASN A 21 2.93 18.01 0.18
N VAL A 22 2.31 16.84 0.01
CA VAL A 22 0.87 16.74 -0.09
C VAL A 22 0.28 16.55 1.31
N ILE A 23 -0.35 17.58 1.82
CA ILE A 23 -0.98 17.61 3.15
C ILE A 23 -2.48 17.72 2.98
N SER A 24 -3.22 16.82 3.63
CA SER A 24 -4.67 16.92 3.76
C SER A 24 -5.11 16.95 5.22
N SER A 25 -6.40 17.11 5.45
CA SER A 25 -6.96 17.05 6.80
C SER A 25 -6.81 15.65 7.40
N GLY A 26 -5.82 15.43 8.24
CA GLY A 26 -5.59 14.19 8.97
C GLY A 26 -4.30 13.44 8.65
N ILE A 27 -3.80 13.50 7.40
CA ILE A 27 -2.53 12.85 7.03
C ILE A 27 -1.68 13.74 6.13
N SER A 28 -0.35 13.53 6.21
CA SER A 28 0.60 13.97 5.19
C SER A 28 1.09 12.72 4.46
N LEU A 29 0.71 12.57 3.20
CA LEU A 29 1.07 11.42 2.39
C LEU A 29 2.52 11.53 1.92
N ILE A 30 3.33 10.51 2.20
CA ILE A 30 4.74 10.41 1.82
C ILE A 30 4.87 9.68 0.49
N SER A 31 4.18 8.54 0.36
CA SER A 31 4.22 7.74 -0.86
C SER A 31 2.97 6.86 -0.97
N LEU A 32 2.56 6.62 -2.19
CA LEU A 32 1.54 5.64 -2.55
C LEU A 32 2.06 4.79 -3.70
N TRP A 33 1.99 3.47 -3.54
CA TRP A 33 2.41 2.49 -4.53
C TRP A 33 1.26 1.54 -4.84
N HIS A 34 1.07 1.23 -6.10
CA HIS A 34 0.26 0.11 -6.55
C HIS A 34 1.20 -0.98 -7.07
N THR A 35 1.15 -2.15 -6.48
CA THR A 35 2.06 -3.26 -6.79
C THR A 35 1.25 -4.48 -7.18
N TYR A 36 1.59 -5.05 -8.32
CA TYR A 36 1.17 -6.39 -8.72
C TYR A 36 2.42 -7.28 -8.71
N ALA A 37 2.47 -8.17 -7.76
CA ALA A 37 3.64 -8.98 -7.45
C ALA A 37 3.39 -10.44 -7.81
N ASP A 38 4.42 -11.10 -8.34
CA ASP A 38 4.47 -12.53 -8.55
C ASP A 38 5.24 -13.26 -7.44
N GLU A 39 5.40 -14.55 -7.56
CA GLU A 39 6.09 -15.43 -6.60
C GLU A 39 7.55 -15.07 -6.34
N HIS A 40 8.19 -14.29 -7.22
CA HIS A 40 9.59 -13.86 -7.07
C HIS A 40 9.72 -12.51 -6.36
N TYR A 41 8.60 -11.81 -6.15
CA TYR A 41 8.62 -10.50 -5.50
C TYR A 41 9.00 -10.60 -4.04
N ARG A 42 10.11 -9.95 -3.69
CA ARG A 42 10.62 -9.88 -2.33
C ARG A 42 11.34 -8.56 -2.07
N VAL A 43 11.07 -7.96 -0.94
CA VAL A 43 11.71 -6.72 -0.48
C VAL A 43 12.31 -6.93 0.90
N ILE A 44 13.56 -6.55 1.08
CA ILE A 44 14.22 -6.47 2.39
C ILE A 44 14.19 -5.02 2.85
N TRP A 45 13.48 -4.79 3.90
CA TRP A 45 13.21 -3.46 4.42
C TRP A 45 14.17 -3.10 5.59
N PRO A 46 14.73 -1.91 5.70
CA PRO A 46 14.64 -0.79 4.75
C PRO A 46 15.73 -0.82 3.67
N ARG A 47 16.55 -1.88 3.58
CA ARG A 47 17.70 -1.97 2.65
C ARG A 47 17.34 -1.62 1.21
N ASP A 48 16.21 -2.15 0.75
CA ASP A 48 15.75 -1.97 -0.62
C ASP A 48 14.95 -0.66 -0.80
N LYS A 49 14.76 0.11 0.27
CA LYS A 49 14.12 1.42 0.23
C LYS A 49 15.10 2.48 -0.25
N LYS A 50 14.71 3.23 -1.29
CA LYS A 50 15.57 4.28 -1.89
C LYS A 50 15.73 5.52 -1.02
N LYS A 51 14.81 5.77 -0.09
CA LYS A 51 14.82 6.92 0.83
C LYS A 51 14.88 6.46 2.28
N PRO A 52 15.46 7.25 3.20
CA PRO A 52 15.45 6.92 4.62
C PRO A 52 14.03 6.87 5.17
N LEU A 53 13.84 6.13 6.26
CA LEU A 53 12.57 6.09 6.98
C LEU A 53 12.29 7.45 7.62
N ILE A 54 11.07 7.93 7.49
CA ILE A 54 10.63 9.18 8.10
C ILE A 54 10.18 8.89 9.52
N ALA A 55 10.66 9.68 10.47
CA ALA A 55 10.26 9.57 11.88
C ALA A 55 8.74 9.78 12.00
N ASN A 56 8.10 8.99 12.85
CA ASN A 56 6.65 9.01 13.11
C ASN A 56 5.77 8.69 11.90
N SER A 57 6.33 8.20 10.79
CA SER A 57 5.51 7.70 9.69
C SER A 57 4.85 6.37 10.03
N TRP A 58 3.82 6.08 9.25
CA TRP A 58 3.02 4.87 9.27
C TRP A 58 2.96 4.28 7.88
N VAL A 59 2.74 2.98 7.83
CA VAL A 59 2.46 2.26 6.60
C VAL A 59 1.08 1.64 6.71
N ALA A 60 0.22 1.89 5.73
CA ALA A 60 -0.97 1.11 5.47
C ALA A 60 -0.72 0.19 4.28
N VAL A 61 -1.02 -1.09 4.43
CA VAL A 61 -0.95 -2.09 3.36
C VAL A 61 -2.35 -2.62 3.13
N TYR A 62 -2.93 -2.32 1.98
CA TYR A 62 -4.21 -2.85 1.56
C TYR A 62 -3.98 -3.90 0.47
N THR A 63 -4.36 -5.14 0.75
CA THR A 63 -4.30 -6.23 -0.21
C THR A 63 -5.59 -6.29 -1.01
N VAL A 64 -5.51 -6.09 -2.32
CA VAL A 64 -6.63 -6.19 -3.26
C VAL A 64 -6.97 -7.65 -3.49
N GLN A 65 -5.98 -8.44 -3.88
CA GLN A 65 -6.12 -9.87 -4.14
C GLN A 65 -4.81 -10.63 -3.91
N GLY A 66 -4.91 -11.94 -3.84
CA GLY A 66 -3.76 -12.81 -3.62
C GLY A 66 -3.32 -12.85 -2.18
N CYS A 67 -2.04 -13.09 -1.96
CA CYS A 67 -1.49 -13.27 -0.62
C CYS A 67 -0.09 -12.69 -0.49
N GLY A 68 0.10 -11.87 0.54
CA GLY A 68 1.40 -11.36 0.92
C GLY A 68 1.79 -11.76 2.33
N LYS A 69 3.08 -11.76 2.61
CA LYS A 69 3.62 -12.04 3.93
C LYS A 69 4.61 -10.97 4.35
N ILE A 70 4.40 -10.42 5.54
CA ILE A 70 5.28 -9.43 6.15
C ILE A 70 5.96 -10.07 7.35
N LEU A 71 7.29 -9.97 7.40
CA LEU A 71 8.09 -10.34 8.56
C LEU A 71 8.44 -9.06 9.34
N LEU A 72 8.11 -9.05 10.62
CA LEU A 72 8.51 -8.00 11.54
C LEU A 72 9.86 -8.32 12.21
N LYS A 73 10.57 -7.29 12.68
CA LYS A 73 11.87 -7.43 13.35
C LYS A 73 11.84 -8.31 14.60
N GLY A 74 10.69 -8.47 15.23
CA GLY A 74 10.47 -9.37 16.36
C GLY A 74 10.31 -10.84 15.98
N GLY A 75 10.40 -11.19 14.68
CA GLY A 75 10.20 -12.55 14.19
C GLY A 75 8.73 -12.91 13.94
N GLU A 76 7.81 -11.99 14.18
CA GLU A 76 6.39 -12.18 13.89
C GLU A 76 6.15 -12.17 12.38
N HIS A 77 5.35 -13.11 11.91
CA HIS A 77 4.89 -13.20 10.52
C HIS A 77 3.42 -12.80 10.43
N ILE A 78 3.12 -11.87 9.53
CA ILE A 78 1.76 -11.44 9.24
C ILE A 78 1.43 -11.85 7.81
N THR A 79 0.38 -12.64 7.64
CA THR A 79 -0.13 -13.05 6.33
C THR A 79 -1.31 -12.17 5.96
N LEU A 80 -1.27 -11.55 4.79
CA LEU A 80 -2.28 -10.65 4.26
C LEU A 80 -2.96 -11.31 3.07
N THR A 81 -4.28 -11.38 3.12
CA THR A 81 -5.11 -11.93 2.04
C THR A 81 -5.99 -10.86 1.42
N GLY A 82 -6.65 -11.16 0.31
CA GLY A 82 -7.50 -10.20 -0.39
C GLY A 82 -8.53 -9.48 0.50
N ASN A 83 -8.76 -8.22 0.21
CA ASN A 83 -9.65 -7.31 0.96
C ASN A 83 -9.24 -7.08 2.42
N CYS A 84 -7.95 -7.18 2.71
CA CYS A 84 -7.41 -6.96 4.05
C CYS A 84 -6.53 -5.70 4.08
N ILE A 85 -6.71 -4.88 5.10
CA ILE A 85 -5.83 -3.73 5.40
C ILE A 85 -5.14 -3.93 6.74
N ILE A 86 -3.90 -3.48 6.83
CA ILE A 86 -3.13 -3.44 8.07
C ILE A 86 -2.32 -2.15 8.18
N PHE A 87 -2.16 -1.66 9.40
CA PHE A 87 -1.31 -0.52 9.72
C PHE A 87 -0.08 -0.96 10.51
N LEU A 88 1.10 -0.51 10.09
CA LEU A 88 2.38 -0.87 10.67
C LEU A 88 3.26 0.37 10.89
N LYS A 89 4.20 0.25 11.81
CA LYS A 89 5.32 1.18 11.87
C LYS A 89 6.40 0.73 10.87
N PRO A 90 6.89 1.62 9.98
CA PRO A 90 7.96 1.27 9.05
C PRO A 90 9.20 0.70 9.74
N THR A 91 9.48 1.15 10.96
CA THR A 91 10.60 0.69 11.78
C THR A 91 10.51 -0.76 12.22
N ASP A 92 9.30 -1.32 12.27
CA ASP A 92 9.07 -2.69 12.72
C ASP A 92 9.22 -3.71 11.59
N ILE A 93 9.12 -3.27 10.35
CA ILE A 93 9.18 -4.14 9.18
C ILE A 93 10.63 -4.60 8.96
N GLN A 94 10.81 -5.89 8.71
CA GLN A 94 12.07 -6.50 8.31
C GLN A 94 12.10 -6.86 6.83
N SER A 95 11.04 -7.51 6.35
CA SER A 95 10.90 -7.88 4.93
C SER A 95 9.44 -8.17 4.59
N TYR A 96 9.14 -8.19 3.30
CA TYR A 96 7.85 -8.66 2.81
C TYR A 96 8.00 -9.29 1.43
N HIS A 97 7.08 -10.18 1.08
CA HIS A 97 7.11 -10.91 -0.18
C HIS A 97 5.71 -11.39 -0.58
N CYS A 98 5.56 -11.75 -1.85
CA CYS A 98 4.39 -12.48 -2.31
C CYS A 98 4.41 -13.91 -1.75
N GLU A 99 3.30 -14.33 -1.16
CA GLU A 99 3.08 -15.71 -0.68
C GLU A 99 2.11 -16.38 -1.65
N GLY A 100 2.64 -17.19 -2.56
CA GLY A 100 1.88 -17.84 -3.62
C GLY A 100 2.14 -17.26 -4.99
N LEU A 101 1.14 -17.24 -5.88
CA LEU A 101 1.31 -16.87 -7.29
C LEU A 101 1.18 -15.38 -7.55
N VAL A 102 0.37 -14.68 -6.75
CA VAL A 102 0.08 -13.27 -6.93
C VAL A 102 -0.17 -12.58 -5.60
N TRP A 103 0.23 -11.31 -5.54
CA TRP A 103 -0.13 -10.39 -4.47
C TRP A 103 -0.30 -8.99 -5.06
N GLU A 104 -1.53 -8.54 -5.19
CA GLU A 104 -1.86 -7.19 -5.60
C GLU A 104 -2.18 -6.35 -4.37
N GLN A 105 -1.49 -5.20 -4.24
CA GLN A 105 -1.60 -4.37 -3.06
C GLN A 105 -1.41 -2.90 -3.36
N TYR A 106 -2.00 -2.06 -2.49
CA TYR A 106 -1.62 -0.67 -2.31
C TYR A 106 -0.77 -0.53 -1.04
N TRP A 107 0.37 0.13 -1.17
CA TRP A 107 1.26 0.46 -0.09
C TRP A 107 1.30 1.97 0.09
N MET A 108 0.81 2.46 1.23
CA MET A 108 0.72 3.87 1.54
C MET A 108 1.60 4.19 2.75
N GLU A 109 2.56 5.11 2.60
CA GLU A 109 3.34 5.65 3.70
C GLU A 109 2.89 7.09 3.98
N PHE A 110 2.60 7.40 5.24
CA PHE A 110 2.06 8.69 5.65
C PHE A 110 2.46 9.06 7.07
N THR A 111 2.37 10.35 7.42
CA THR A 111 2.40 10.83 8.80
C THR A 111 1.03 11.36 9.18
N PRO A 112 0.49 10.98 10.33
CA PRO A 112 -0.74 11.60 10.84
C PRO A 112 -0.45 13.05 11.21
N THR A 113 -1.34 13.97 10.82
CA THR A 113 -1.26 15.40 11.16
C THR A 113 -2.12 15.75 12.39
N SER A 114 -2.89 14.78 12.87
CA SER A 114 -3.70 14.85 14.09
C SER A 114 -3.58 13.55 14.88
N VAL A 115 -4.12 13.54 16.08
CA VAL A 115 -4.22 12.30 16.87
C VAL A 115 -5.21 11.37 16.17
N MET A 116 -4.71 10.24 15.69
CA MET A 116 -5.50 9.19 15.07
C MET A 116 -5.39 7.92 15.92
N ASP A 117 -6.53 7.30 16.19
CA ASP A 117 -6.59 5.98 16.81
C ASP A 117 -6.44 4.91 15.71
N ILE A 118 -5.19 4.59 15.39
CA ILE A 118 -4.88 3.63 14.33
C ILE A 118 -4.64 2.25 14.94
N PRO A 119 -5.40 1.23 14.54
CA PRO A 119 -5.25 -0.14 15.06
C PRO A 119 -3.97 -0.78 14.52
N LEU A 120 -2.85 -0.56 15.22
CA LEU A 120 -1.55 -1.11 14.85
C LEU A 120 -1.53 -2.63 14.88
N ARG A 121 -0.91 -3.22 13.83
CA ARG A 121 -0.70 -4.67 13.66
C ARG A 121 -2.00 -5.49 13.67
N GLN A 122 -3.15 -4.83 13.72
CA GLN A 122 -4.44 -5.48 13.60
C GLN A 122 -4.89 -5.45 12.15
N GLN A 123 -5.21 -6.62 11.62
CA GLN A 123 -5.80 -6.73 10.28
C GLN A 123 -7.29 -6.41 10.37
N SER A 124 -7.75 -5.64 9.40
CA SER A 124 -9.16 -5.34 9.19
C SER A 124 -9.61 -5.83 7.83
N ILE A 125 -10.76 -6.48 7.78
CA ILE A 125 -11.35 -6.95 6.52
C ILE A 125 -12.25 -5.85 5.97
N ILE A 126 -12.06 -5.53 4.70
CA ILE A 126 -12.91 -4.57 3.97
C ILE A 126 -14.06 -5.34 3.31
N TYR A 127 -15.25 -5.21 3.84
CA TYR A 127 -16.42 -5.99 3.36
C TYR A 127 -16.90 -5.61 1.96
N ASN A 128 -16.66 -4.38 1.51
CA ASN A 128 -17.04 -3.88 0.19
C ASN A 128 -15.80 -3.65 -0.68
N GLY A 129 -14.92 -4.64 -0.77
CA GLY A 129 -13.63 -4.53 -1.44
C GLY A 129 -13.71 -3.98 -2.86
N ASP A 130 -14.72 -4.35 -3.65
CA ASP A 130 -14.88 -3.86 -5.02
C ASP A 130 -15.10 -2.34 -5.08
N ILE A 131 -15.86 -1.76 -4.14
CA ILE A 131 -16.06 -0.32 -4.04
C ILE A 131 -14.75 0.37 -3.70
N TYR A 132 -14.02 -0.13 -2.69
CA TYR A 132 -12.72 0.42 -2.30
C TYR A 132 -11.68 0.31 -3.42
N ASN A 133 -11.67 -0.80 -4.15
CA ASN A 133 -10.76 -0.98 -5.28
C ASN A 133 -11.04 0.05 -6.38
N GLN A 134 -12.31 0.34 -6.67
CA GLN A 134 -12.70 1.37 -7.63
C GLN A 134 -12.29 2.76 -7.14
N GLU A 135 -12.58 3.11 -5.88
CA GLU A 135 -12.21 4.39 -5.29
C GLU A 135 -10.68 4.59 -5.28
N LEU A 136 -9.91 3.56 -4.93
CA LEU A 136 -8.45 3.62 -4.96
C LEU A 136 -7.90 3.79 -6.38
N ALA A 137 -8.52 3.15 -7.37
CA ALA A 137 -8.13 3.33 -8.77
C ALA A 137 -8.39 4.76 -9.26
N GLU A 138 -9.54 5.36 -8.90
CA GLU A 138 -9.87 6.75 -9.20
C GLU A 138 -8.91 7.73 -8.51
N VAL A 139 -8.65 7.53 -7.21
CA VAL A 139 -7.68 8.32 -6.44
C VAL A 139 -6.30 8.24 -7.06
N SER A 140 -5.89 7.06 -7.49
CA SER A 140 -4.59 6.83 -8.12
C SER A 140 -4.42 7.64 -9.40
N GLN A 141 -5.49 7.80 -10.19
CA GLN A 141 -5.48 8.65 -11.37
C GLN A 141 -5.37 10.14 -11.02
N LEU A 142 -6.08 10.58 -9.98
CA LEU A 142 -6.05 11.96 -9.52
C LEU A 142 -4.67 12.34 -8.94
N ILE A 143 -4.06 11.45 -8.19
CA ILE A 143 -2.76 11.67 -7.52
C ILE A 143 -1.61 11.79 -8.51
N THR A 144 -1.72 11.22 -9.69
CA THR A 144 -0.71 11.36 -10.76
C THR A 144 -0.81 12.69 -11.50
N SER A 145 -1.81 13.53 -11.20
CA SER A 145 -1.96 14.85 -11.78
C SER A 145 -0.81 15.78 -11.37
N SER A 146 -0.41 16.66 -12.27
CA SER A 146 0.52 17.75 -11.98
C SER A 146 -0.10 18.90 -11.18
N ASP A 147 -1.42 18.89 -11.00
CA ASP A 147 -2.16 19.91 -10.26
C ASP A 147 -2.15 19.58 -8.75
N SER A 148 -1.57 20.46 -7.96
CA SER A 148 -1.44 20.30 -6.51
C SER A 148 -2.82 20.28 -5.79
N MET A 149 -3.82 20.97 -6.33
CA MET A 149 -5.17 20.99 -5.76
C MET A 149 -5.85 19.64 -5.96
N ILE A 150 -5.69 19.02 -7.13
CA ILE A 150 -6.20 17.68 -7.42
C ILE A 150 -5.50 16.64 -6.52
N ASN A 151 -4.19 16.77 -6.33
CA ASN A 151 -3.45 15.90 -5.42
C ASN A 151 -3.93 16.01 -3.98
N ASN A 152 -4.18 17.22 -3.49
CA ASN A 152 -4.74 17.43 -2.14
C ASN A 152 -6.13 16.82 -2.00
N LEU A 153 -6.96 16.93 -3.02
CA LEU A 153 -8.29 16.31 -3.05
C LEU A 153 -8.18 14.77 -2.99
N ALA A 154 -7.29 14.19 -3.79
CA ALA A 154 -7.06 12.75 -3.78
C ALA A 154 -6.59 12.24 -2.41
N VAL A 155 -5.68 12.96 -1.73
CA VAL A 155 -5.26 12.61 -0.37
C VAL A 155 -6.41 12.73 0.62
N ALA A 156 -7.31 13.73 0.47
CA ALA A 156 -8.50 13.85 1.31
C ALA A 156 -9.46 12.67 1.13
N PHE A 157 -9.58 12.10 -0.07
CA PHE A 157 -10.34 10.86 -0.30
C PHE A 157 -9.71 9.67 0.40
N LEU A 158 -8.38 9.53 0.40
CA LEU A 158 -7.69 8.45 1.10
C LEU A 158 -7.93 8.45 2.62
N THR A 159 -8.25 9.58 3.22
CA THR A 159 -8.54 9.67 4.66
C THR A 159 -9.94 9.18 5.04
N LYS A 160 -10.79 8.86 4.06
CA LYS A 160 -12.13 8.29 4.30
C LYS A 160 -12.13 6.76 4.38
N ILE A 161 -11.07 6.14 3.91
CA ILE A 161 -10.86 4.70 3.93
C ILE A 161 -10.28 4.28 5.30
#